data_c0a06af2bfdaf2bf46c5e94164271e13
#
_entry.id   c0a06af2bfdaf2bf46c5e94164271e13
#
_cell.length_a   1.000
_cell.length_b   1.000
_cell.length_c   1.000
_cell.angle_alpha   90.00
_cell.angle_beta   90.00
_cell.angle_gamma   90.00
#
_symmetry.space_group_name_H-M   'P 1'
#
loop_
_entity.id
_entity.type
_entity.pdbx_description
1 polymer ?
#
loop_
_entity_poly.entity_id
_entity_poly.type
_entity_poly.pdbx_seq_one_letter_code
_entity_poly.pdbx_strand_id
1 'polypeptide(L)'
;MANVAVIGSQWGDEGKGKIVDWLSNWSDVVVRFQGGHNAGHTLVIDGVTYKLALLPSGIVRGGKLSVIGNGVVIDPWALSKEIKYITDLGINVTPENLKIAENATLILPLHQNLDSLREGSNKNVKIGTTKRGIGPSYEDKIGRRSIRLADLANKDTPVSYTHLPLPTILLV
;
A
#
# COMPACT_ATOMS: atom_id res chain seq x y z
N MET A 1 18.92 2.42 -20.07
CA MET A 1 18.48 3.26 -18.94
C MET A 1 18.86 2.54 -17.67
N ALA A 2 19.30 3.24 -16.63
CA ALA A 2 19.65 2.62 -15.35
C ALA A 2 18.41 2.50 -14.47
N ASN A 3 18.24 1.37 -13.78
CA ASN A 3 17.24 1.22 -12.72
C ASN A 3 17.80 1.83 -11.44
N VAL A 4 16.97 2.59 -10.71
CA VAL A 4 17.35 3.26 -9.47
C VAL A 4 16.48 2.75 -8.34
N ALA A 5 17.08 2.33 -7.22
CA ALA A 5 16.39 2.00 -5.99
C ALA A 5 16.66 3.07 -4.93
N VAL A 6 15.59 3.62 -4.34
CA VAL A 6 15.67 4.58 -3.23
C VAL A 6 15.34 3.86 -1.94
N ILE A 7 16.33 3.70 -1.08
CA ILE A 7 16.18 3.05 0.23
C ILE A 7 16.57 4.02 1.34
N GLY A 8 15.88 3.92 2.48
CA GLY A 8 16.26 4.65 3.69
C GLY A 8 17.29 3.86 4.49
N SER A 9 18.30 4.52 4.99
CA SER A 9 19.36 3.93 5.84
C SER A 9 19.26 4.32 7.31
N GLN A 10 18.23 5.08 7.68
CA GLN A 10 18.00 5.59 9.03
C GLN A 10 16.60 5.26 9.55
N TRP A 11 16.00 6.16 10.30
CA TRP A 11 14.78 5.93 11.09
C TRP A 11 13.44 6.05 10.34
N GLY A 12 13.44 6.34 9.04
CA GLY A 12 12.23 6.38 8.22
C GLY A 12 11.84 7.76 7.68
N ASP A 13 12.14 8.84 8.39
CA ASP A 13 11.74 10.21 8.05
C ASP A 13 12.80 11.00 7.27
N GLU A 14 13.60 10.31 6.44
CA GLU A 14 14.69 10.92 5.67
C GLU A 14 14.24 11.73 4.45
N GLY A 15 12.94 11.82 4.21
CA GLY A 15 12.41 12.54 3.04
C GLY A 15 12.49 11.77 1.72
N LYS A 16 12.56 10.45 1.76
CA LYS A 16 12.58 9.57 0.56
C LYS A 16 11.51 9.93 -0.48
N GLY A 17 10.32 10.29 -0.02
CA GLY A 17 9.22 10.67 -0.92
C GLY A 17 9.57 11.80 -1.87
N LYS A 18 10.31 12.81 -1.42
CA LYS A 18 10.78 13.94 -2.26
C LYS A 18 11.79 13.49 -3.32
N ILE A 19 12.72 12.61 -2.92
CA ILE A 19 13.73 12.07 -3.86
C ILE A 19 13.07 11.18 -4.90
N VAL A 20 12.14 10.31 -4.49
CA VAL A 20 11.38 9.47 -5.44
C VAL A 20 10.55 10.32 -6.38
N ASP A 21 9.89 11.37 -5.89
CA ASP A 21 9.12 12.29 -6.73
C ASP A 21 10.02 13.00 -7.74
N TRP A 22 11.16 13.52 -7.30
CA TRP A 22 12.13 14.15 -8.19
C TRP A 22 12.63 13.16 -9.27
N LEU A 23 13.03 11.96 -8.89
CA LEU A 23 13.48 10.92 -9.82
C LEU A 23 12.38 10.46 -10.77
N SER A 24 11.12 10.50 -10.33
CA SER A 24 9.99 10.09 -11.15
C SER A 24 9.82 10.93 -12.43
N ASN A 25 10.39 12.13 -12.48
CA ASN A 25 10.37 12.95 -13.69
C ASN A 25 11.05 12.26 -14.90
N TRP A 26 12.10 11.48 -14.64
CA TRP A 26 12.92 10.81 -15.67
C TRP A 26 12.69 9.30 -15.77
N SER A 27 11.73 8.75 -15.01
CA SER A 27 11.42 7.34 -15.04
C SER A 27 10.17 7.06 -15.87
N ASP A 28 10.13 5.93 -16.54
CA ASP A 28 8.93 5.41 -17.23
C ASP A 28 8.03 4.66 -16.26
N VAL A 29 8.64 4.03 -15.25
CA VAL A 29 7.95 3.21 -14.26
C VAL A 29 8.36 3.60 -12.85
N VAL A 30 7.38 3.78 -11.96
CA VAL A 30 7.61 4.03 -10.53
C VAL A 30 7.03 2.89 -9.71
N VAL A 31 7.88 2.18 -8.98
CA VAL A 31 7.50 1.00 -8.22
C VAL A 31 7.57 1.27 -6.73
N ARG A 32 6.46 1.07 -6.02
CA ARG A 32 6.46 0.91 -4.58
C ARG A 32 6.64 -0.56 -4.25
N PHE A 33 7.78 -0.93 -3.72
CA PHE A 33 8.12 -2.35 -3.56
C PHE A 33 7.87 -2.89 -2.16
N GLN A 34 7.69 -2.05 -1.13
CA GLN A 34 7.56 -2.47 0.26
C GLN A 34 6.75 -1.48 1.11
N GLY A 35 6.34 -1.90 2.31
CA GLY A 35 5.60 -1.11 3.27
C GLY A 35 4.09 -1.25 3.10
N GLY A 36 3.34 -0.32 3.67
CA GLY A 36 1.89 -0.24 3.60
C GLY A 36 1.44 1.22 3.66
N HIS A 37 0.20 1.45 4.05
CA HIS A 37 -0.37 2.80 4.17
C HIS A 37 -0.05 3.49 5.52
N ASN A 38 0.92 2.97 6.29
CA ASN A 38 1.34 3.52 7.58
C ASN A 38 2.11 4.84 7.48
N ALA A 39 2.77 5.08 6.36
CA ALA A 39 3.51 6.30 6.10
C ALA A 39 2.96 6.99 4.86
N GLY A 40 2.55 8.25 5.00
CA GLY A 40 2.15 9.09 3.89
C GLY A 40 3.28 9.98 3.40
N HIS A 41 3.19 10.40 2.16
CA HIS A 41 4.04 11.44 1.61
C HIS A 41 3.19 12.49 0.87
N THR A 42 3.62 13.73 0.96
CA THR A 42 2.93 14.85 0.34
C THR A 42 3.74 15.36 -0.83
N LEU A 43 3.09 15.49 -1.97
CA LEU A 43 3.66 16.05 -3.19
C LEU A 43 2.94 17.35 -3.52
N VAL A 44 3.67 18.32 -4.03
CA VAL A 44 3.10 19.55 -4.56
C VAL A 44 3.51 19.67 -6.03
N ILE A 45 2.52 19.61 -6.92
CA ILE A 45 2.71 19.66 -8.37
C ILE A 45 1.77 20.72 -8.91
N ASP A 46 2.32 21.70 -9.61
CA ASP A 46 1.58 22.82 -10.20
C ASP A 46 0.62 23.52 -9.22
N GLY A 47 1.07 23.66 -7.96
CA GLY A 47 0.29 24.28 -6.88
C GLY A 47 -0.77 23.38 -6.24
N VAL A 48 -0.99 22.16 -6.75
CA VAL A 48 -1.91 21.18 -6.18
C VAL A 48 -1.16 20.26 -5.21
N THR A 49 -1.76 20.05 -4.04
CA THR A 49 -1.18 19.17 -3.01
C THR A 49 -1.82 17.79 -3.06
N TYR A 50 -0.99 16.77 -3.29
CA TYR A 50 -1.38 15.37 -3.28
C TYR A 50 -0.85 14.68 -2.03
N LYS A 51 -1.72 14.04 -1.26
CA LYS A 51 -1.36 13.25 -0.07
C LYS A 51 -1.51 11.78 -0.40
N LEU A 52 -0.39 11.09 -0.60
CA LEU A 52 -0.35 9.67 -0.97
C LEU A 52 0.11 8.82 0.20
N ALA A 53 -0.39 7.61 0.30
CA ALA A 53 -0.02 6.62 1.31
C ALA A 53 0.38 5.27 0.68
N LEU A 54 -0.46 4.68 -0.17
CA LEU A 54 -0.19 3.43 -0.88
C LEU A 54 0.25 3.65 -2.32
N LEU A 55 -0.32 4.63 -2.99
CA LEU A 55 -0.05 4.88 -4.39
C LEU A 55 1.40 5.37 -4.60
N PRO A 56 2.10 4.86 -5.63
CA PRO A 56 3.40 5.37 -6.01
C PRO A 56 3.33 6.84 -6.47
N SER A 57 4.38 7.62 -6.22
CA SER A 57 4.43 9.05 -6.60
C SER A 57 4.22 9.30 -8.09
N GLY A 58 4.58 8.34 -8.93
CA GLY A 58 4.42 8.45 -10.39
C GLY A 58 2.97 8.59 -10.86
N ILE A 59 2.00 8.18 -10.06
CA ILE A 59 0.58 8.18 -10.45
C ILE A 59 0.04 9.59 -10.72
N VAL A 60 0.57 10.59 -10.03
CA VAL A 60 0.15 11.99 -10.20
C VAL A 60 0.86 12.69 -11.36
N ARG A 61 1.78 11.99 -12.04
CA ARG A 61 2.50 12.46 -13.21
C ARG A 61 2.04 11.71 -14.44
N GLY A 62 1.47 12.40 -15.41
CA GLY A 62 0.95 11.79 -16.63
C GLY A 62 2.00 10.96 -17.39
N GLY A 63 1.55 9.93 -18.10
CA GLY A 63 2.36 9.12 -19.01
C GLY A 63 3.31 8.13 -18.33
N LYS A 64 3.15 7.85 -17.04
CA LYS A 64 4.00 6.93 -16.27
C LYS A 64 3.22 5.74 -15.76
N LEU A 65 3.88 4.58 -15.75
CA LEU A 65 3.33 3.38 -15.12
C LEU A 65 3.69 3.36 -13.63
N SER A 66 2.70 3.26 -12.79
CA SER A 66 2.84 3.09 -11.35
C SER A 66 2.58 1.63 -10.97
N VAL A 67 3.44 1.06 -10.15
CA VAL A 67 3.34 -0.35 -9.75
C VAL A 67 3.39 -0.47 -8.23
N ILE A 68 2.40 -1.15 -7.67
CA ILE A 68 2.45 -1.63 -6.28
C ILE A 68 2.96 -3.07 -6.30
N GLY A 69 4.17 -3.26 -5.79
CA GLY A 69 4.86 -4.55 -5.81
C GLY A 69 4.37 -5.52 -4.73
N ASN A 70 4.78 -6.76 -4.85
CA ASN A 70 4.41 -7.85 -3.95
C ASN A 70 4.96 -7.72 -2.52
N GLY A 71 5.95 -6.88 -2.30
CA GLY A 71 6.45 -6.55 -0.95
C GLY A 71 5.52 -5.65 -0.16
N VAL A 72 4.57 -4.98 -0.80
CA VAL A 72 3.61 -4.10 -0.12
C VAL A 72 2.50 -4.93 0.53
N VAL A 73 2.03 -4.49 1.69
CA VAL A 73 0.80 -4.97 2.31
C VAL A 73 -0.29 -3.92 2.09
N ILE A 74 -1.43 -4.37 1.55
CA ILE A 74 -2.46 -3.49 1.00
C ILE A 74 -3.73 -3.57 1.85
N ASP A 75 -4.15 -2.44 2.38
CA ASP A 75 -5.50 -2.27 2.88
C ASP A 75 -6.41 -1.88 1.70
N PRO A 76 -7.33 -2.75 1.25
CA PRO A 76 -8.14 -2.49 0.06
C PRO A 76 -9.03 -1.26 0.21
N TRP A 77 -9.54 -1.01 1.41
CA TRP A 77 -10.40 0.14 1.67
C TRP A 77 -9.61 1.45 1.66
N ALA A 78 -8.41 1.42 2.25
CA ALA A 78 -7.51 2.58 2.21
C ALA A 78 -7.09 2.88 0.78
N LEU A 79 -6.76 1.86 -0.02
CA LEU A 79 -6.41 2.03 -1.43
C LEU A 79 -7.57 2.61 -2.25
N SER A 80 -8.78 2.08 -2.07
CA SER A 80 -9.97 2.58 -2.77
C SER A 80 -10.26 4.04 -2.43
N LYS A 81 -10.14 4.43 -1.16
CA LYS A 81 -10.29 5.82 -0.73
C LYS A 81 -9.23 6.74 -1.32
N GLU A 82 -7.99 6.25 -1.40
CA GLU A 82 -6.89 7.04 -1.96
C GLU A 82 -7.04 7.21 -3.47
N ILE A 83 -7.44 6.17 -4.20
CA ILE A 83 -7.75 6.24 -5.63
C ILE A 83 -8.86 7.27 -5.87
N LYS A 84 -9.96 7.17 -5.11
CA LYS A 84 -11.06 8.15 -5.22
C LYS A 84 -10.57 9.57 -4.96
N TYR A 85 -9.80 9.78 -3.91
CA TYR A 85 -9.25 11.10 -3.55
C TYR A 85 -8.44 11.72 -4.69
N ILE A 86 -7.54 10.97 -5.33
CA ILE A 86 -6.74 11.51 -6.44
C ILE A 86 -7.57 11.68 -7.72
N THR A 87 -8.61 10.84 -7.91
CA THR A 87 -9.54 10.99 -9.03
C THR A 87 -10.37 12.27 -8.89
N ASP A 88 -10.82 12.58 -7.68
CA ASP A 88 -11.53 13.83 -7.37
C ASP A 88 -10.63 15.07 -7.61
N LEU A 89 -9.31 14.91 -7.55
CA LEU A 89 -8.33 15.93 -7.90
C LEU A 89 -7.96 15.97 -9.41
N GLY A 90 -8.65 15.19 -10.24
CA GLY A 90 -8.46 15.19 -11.69
C GLY A 90 -7.45 14.18 -12.23
N ILE A 91 -6.90 13.30 -11.38
CA ILE A 91 -5.98 12.23 -11.82
C ILE A 91 -6.79 10.99 -12.18
N ASN A 92 -6.79 10.62 -13.46
CA ASN A 92 -7.45 9.40 -13.91
C ASN A 92 -6.60 8.18 -13.60
N VAL A 93 -7.12 7.28 -12.74
CA VAL A 93 -6.46 5.99 -12.42
C VAL A 93 -7.11 4.88 -13.23
N THR A 94 -6.30 4.23 -14.04
CA THR A 94 -6.76 3.18 -14.96
C THR A 94 -5.85 1.95 -14.87
N PRO A 95 -6.28 0.79 -15.37
CA PRO A 95 -5.42 -0.39 -15.44
C PRO A 95 -4.15 -0.20 -16.29
N GLU A 96 -4.09 0.84 -17.14
CA GLU A 96 -2.92 1.14 -17.96
C GLU A 96 -1.84 1.87 -17.15
N ASN A 97 -2.23 2.72 -16.18
CA ASN A 97 -1.28 3.53 -15.42
C ASN A 97 -1.04 3.06 -13.98
N LEU A 98 -1.88 2.13 -13.46
CA LEU A 98 -1.66 1.50 -12.16
C LEU A 98 -1.73 -0.02 -12.28
N LYS A 99 -0.64 -0.68 -11.87
CA LYS A 99 -0.58 -2.14 -11.73
C LYS A 99 -0.33 -2.52 -10.29
N ILE A 100 -0.94 -3.62 -9.88
CA ILE A 100 -0.77 -4.16 -8.52
C ILE A 100 -0.37 -5.62 -8.65
N ALA A 101 0.65 -6.04 -7.90
CA ALA A 101 1.10 -7.41 -7.91
C ALA A 101 0.00 -8.35 -7.38
N GLU A 102 -0.30 -9.40 -8.12
CA GLU A 102 -1.32 -10.39 -7.77
C GLU A 102 -1.08 -11.06 -6.41
N ASN A 103 0.20 -11.26 -6.07
CA ASN A 103 0.62 -11.87 -4.82
C ASN A 103 0.90 -10.85 -3.69
N ALA A 104 0.46 -9.60 -3.84
CA ALA A 104 0.46 -8.64 -2.76
C ALA A 104 -0.49 -9.09 -1.64
N THR A 105 -0.04 -9.00 -0.40
CA THR A 105 -0.79 -9.42 0.78
C THR A 105 -1.81 -8.36 1.19
N LEU A 106 -3.00 -8.79 1.57
CA LEU A 106 -4.06 -7.90 2.03
C LEU A 106 -4.00 -7.69 3.55
N ILE A 107 -4.25 -6.46 3.96
CA ILE A 107 -4.53 -6.11 5.34
C ILE A 107 -6.04 -6.23 5.54
N LEU A 108 -6.42 -7.07 6.50
CA LEU A 108 -7.81 -7.30 6.87
C LEU A 108 -8.12 -6.61 8.20
N PRO A 109 -9.40 -6.37 8.53
CA PRO A 109 -9.80 -5.79 9.81
C PRO A 109 -9.25 -6.54 11.03
N LEU A 110 -9.09 -7.87 10.92
CA LEU A 110 -8.49 -8.68 11.98
C LEU A 110 -7.04 -8.27 12.29
N HIS A 111 -6.25 -7.89 11.27
CA HIS A 111 -4.86 -7.43 11.45
C HIS A 111 -4.84 -6.10 12.22
N GLN A 112 -5.77 -5.20 11.92
CA GLN A 112 -5.89 -3.90 12.63
C GLN A 112 -6.30 -4.11 14.09
N ASN A 113 -7.26 -5.03 14.34
CA ASN A 113 -7.67 -5.39 15.68
C ASN A 113 -6.52 -6.01 16.49
N LEU A 114 -5.77 -6.93 15.87
CA LEU A 114 -4.63 -7.59 16.50
C LEU A 114 -3.51 -6.57 16.84
N ASP A 115 -3.20 -5.67 15.91
CA ASP A 115 -2.23 -4.59 16.11
C ASP A 115 -2.64 -3.69 17.29
N SER A 116 -3.92 -3.33 17.35
CA SER A 116 -4.49 -2.51 18.43
C SER A 116 -4.47 -3.22 19.79
N LEU A 117 -4.78 -4.51 19.82
CA LEU A 117 -4.73 -5.32 21.04
C LEU A 117 -3.31 -5.48 21.58
N ARG A 118 -2.36 -5.75 20.70
CA ARG A 118 -0.94 -5.88 21.06
C ARG A 118 -0.37 -4.59 21.61
N GLU A 119 -0.68 -3.46 20.99
CA GLU A 119 -0.24 -2.15 21.46
C GLU A 119 -0.89 -1.74 22.79
N GLY A 120 -2.13 -2.20 23.04
CA GLY A 120 -2.85 -1.93 24.29
C GLY A 120 -2.44 -2.84 25.47
N SER A 121 -1.98 -4.07 25.17
CA SER A 121 -1.68 -5.08 26.21
C SER A 121 -0.25 -4.98 26.78
N ASN A 122 0.67 -4.38 26.05
CA ASN A 122 2.07 -4.23 26.48
C ASN A 122 2.21 -3.12 27.53
N LYS A 123 2.12 -3.51 28.81
CA LYS A 123 2.29 -2.60 29.95
C LYS A 123 3.69 -2.00 30.05
N ASN A 124 4.72 -2.60 29.43
CA ASN A 124 6.12 -2.24 29.68
C ASN A 124 6.84 -1.60 28.49
N VAL A 125 6.45 -1.83 27.23
CA VAL A 125 7.10 -1.19 26.05
C VAL A 125 6.04 -1.00 24.96
N LYS A 126 5.58 0.22 24.78
CA LYS A 126 4.78 0.60 23.61
C LYS A 126 5.71 0.77 22.43
N ILE A 127 5.48 0.02 21.35
CA ILE A 127 6.24 0.11 20.10
C ILE A 127 5.88 1.44 19.36
N GLY A 128 4.69 1.99 19.64
CA GLY A 128 4.20 3.17 18.95
C GLY A 128 3.69 2.86 17.54
N THR A 129 3.00 1.70 17.39
CA THR A 129 2.46 1.30 16.08
C THR A 129 1.36 2.27 15.63
N THR A 130 1.16 2.34 14.32
CA THR A 130 0.07 3.13 13.73
C THR A 130 -1.30 2.45 13.86
N LYS A 131 -1.37 1.25 14.43
CA LYS A 131 -2.57 0.42 14.58
C LYS A 131 -3.30 0.13 13.27
N ARG A 132 -2.54 0.09 12.18
CA ARG A 132 -3.06 -0.14 10.83
C ARG A 132 -2.92 -1.60 10.36
N GLY A 133 -2.47 -2.49 11.24
CA GLY A 133 -2.34 -3.91 10.96
C GLY A 133 -1.17 -4.30 10.05
N ILE A 134 -0.20 -3.40 9.88
CA ILE A 134 0.96 -3.64 8.99
C ILE A 134 1.79 -4.83 9.48
N GLY A 135 2.22 -4.80 10.75
CA GLY A 135 3.02 -5.87 11.36
C GLY A 135 2.34 -7.24 11.29
N PRO A 136 1.12 -7.39 11.82
CA PRO A 136 0.38 -8.65 11.75
C PRO A 136 0.16 -9.17 10.33
N SER A 137 -0.07 -8.28 9.36
CA SER A 137 -0.20 -8.69 7.95
C SER A 137 1.12 -9.21 7.36
N TYR A 138 2.26 -8.63 7.74
CA TYR A 138 3.56 -9.17 7.38
C TYR A 138 3.87 -10.50 8.06
N GLU A 139 3.47 -10.70 9.32
CA GLU A 139 3.59 -11.98 10.00
C GLU A 139 2.83 -13.08 9.24
N ASP A 140 1.60 -12.81 8.81
CA ASP A 140 0.81 -13.76 8.03
C ASP A 140 1.39 -14.00 6.65
N LYS A 141 1.97 -12.97 6.00
CA LYS A 141 2.70 -13.12 4.75
C LYS A 141 3.86 -14.12 4.88
N ILE A 142 4.71 -13.92 5.87
CA ILE A 142 5.88 -14.80 6.11
C ILE A 142 5.43 -16.17 6.59
N GLY A 143 4.39 -16.24 7.44
CA GLY A 143 3.76 -17.47 7.91
C GLY A 143 2.97 -18.22 6.84
N ARG A 144 2.88 -17.69 5.60
CA ARG A 144 2.13 -18.27 4.47
C ARG A 144 0.64 -18.46 4.76
N ARG A 145 0.06 -17.55 5.55
CA ARG A 145 -1.37 -17.53 5.93
C ARG A 145 -2.11 -16.34 5.34
N SER A 146 -1.41 -15.49 4.61
CA SER A 146 -1.99 -14.25 4.10
C SER A 146 -2.94 -14.49 2.94
N ILE A 147 -4.03 -13.72 2.92
CA ILE A 147 -4.86 -13.56 1.72
C ILE A 147 -4.15 -12.60 0.78
N ARG A 148 -4.12 -12.95 -0.49
CA ARG A 148 -3.47 -12.18 -1.57
C ARG A 148 -4.50 -11.47 -2.43
N LEU A 149 -4.07 -10.48 -3.16
CA LEU A 149 -4.96 -9.75 -4.08
C LEU A 149 -5.62 -10.69 -5.10
N ALA A 150 -4.88 -11.66 -5.67
CA ALA A 150 -5.41 -12.63 -6.61
C ALA A 150 -6.54 -13.49 -6.03
N ASP A 151 -6.54 -13.73 -4.72
CA ASP A 151 -7.58 -14.53 -4.06
C ASP A 151 -8.95 -13.82 -4.09
N LEU A 152 -8.99 -12.50 -4.29
CA LEU A 152 -10.24 -11.74 -4.45
C LEU A 152 -10.89 -11.92 -5.82
N ALA A 153 -10.11 -12.28 -6.84
CA ALA A 153 -10.61 -12.44 -8.20
C ALA A 153 -11.41 -13.73 -8.40
N ASN A 154 -11.21 -14.72 -7.54
CA ASN A 154 -11.82 -16.04 -7.68
C ASN A 154 -12.74 -16.36 -6.49
N LYS A 155 -14.04 -16.24 -6.69
CA LYS A 155 -15.07 -16.53 -5.66
C LYS A 155 -15.14 -18.01 -5.28
N ASP A 156 -14.67 -18.89 -6.14
CA ASP A 156 -14.78 -20.34 -6.02
C ASP A 156 -13.48 -20.99 -5.50
N THR A 157 -12.42 -20.21 -5.33
CA THR A 157 -11.21 -20.73 -4.69
C THR A 157 -11.58 -21.09 -3.26
N PRO A 158 -11.55 -22.38 -2.89
CA PRO A 158 -11.70 -22.76 -1.51
C PRO A 158 -10.50 -22.19 -0.77
N VAL A 159 -10.68 -21.00 -0.25
CA VAL A 159 -9.69 -20.37 0.60
C VAL A 159 -9.62 -21.29 1.80
N SER A 160 -8.47 -21.87 2.09
CA SER A 160 -8.23 -22.64 3.31
C SER A 160 -8.42 -21.78 4.59
N TYR A 161 -8.98 -20.63 4.42
CA TYR A 161 -9.31 -19.56 5.35
C TYR A 161 -10.82 -19.44 5.60
N THR A 162 -11.55 -20.54 5.50
CA THR A 162 -13.03 -20.60 5.58
C THR A 162 -13.67 -20.01 6.86
N HIS A 163 -12.88 -19.52 7.79
CA HIS A 163 -13.37 -18.88 9.02
C HIS A 163 -13.29 -17.37 9.01
N LEU A 164 -12.78 -16.76 7.92
CA LEU A 164 -12.73 -15.31 7.83
C LEU A 164 -13.91 -14.84 6.98
N PRO A 165 -14.92 -14.17 7.55
CA PRO A 165 -15.96 -13.53 6.76
C PRO A 165 -15.30 -12.41 5.95
N LEU A 166 -14.99 -12.71 4.68
CA LEU A 166 -14.57 -11.67 3.74
C LEU A 166 -15.79 -10.79 3.48
N PRO A 167 -15.68 -9.48 3.71
CA PRO A 167 -16.76 -8.58 3.35
C PRO A 167 -16.95 -8.63 1.83
N THR A 168 -18.19 -8.87 1.42
CA THR A 168 -18.65 -9.02 0.03
C THR A 168 -18.53 -7.74 -0.82
N ILE A 169 -17.71 -6.77 -0.42
CA ILE A 169 -17.73 -5.38 -0.89
C ILE A 169 -16.51 -5.04 -1.78
N LEU A 170 -15.90 -6.00 -2.42
CA LEU A 170 -14.78 -5.69 -3.35
C LEU A 170 -15.00 -6.33 -4.71
N LEU A 171 -16.13 -6.00 -5.29
CA LEU A 171 -16.39 -6.18 -6.71
C LEU A 171 -16.75 -4.82 -7.29
N VAL A 172 -15.76 -4.09 -7.72
CA VAL A 172 -15.89 -3.01 -8.68
C VAL A 172 -14.94 -3.30 -9.83
#